data_6e0404a858c84a4093846e104031da4f
#
_entry.id   6e0404a858c84a4093846e104031da4f
#
_cell.length_a   1.000
_cell.length_b   1.000
_cell.length_c   1.000
_cell.angle_alpha   90.00
_cell.angle_beta   90.00
_cell.angle_gamma   90.00
#
_symmetry.space_group_name_H-M   'P 1'
#
loop_
_entity.id
_entity.type
_entity.pdbx_description
1 polymer ?
#
loop_
_entity_poly.entity_id
_entity_poly.type
_entity_poly.pdbx_seq_one_letter_code
_entity_poly.pdbx_strand_id
1 'polypeptide(L)'
;TPTILDFAGLAEPSYNMQIMLTPISQQMEETHGLHGRSFLSVLDQTQPEGWDEIYASHTFHEIQMYYPMRVVRGRKYKLIWNIAHDLPYPAAADLWESPTWQRIYRQGGETMFGPRTVDEYMHRPEFELFDIENDPLESNNLAYDPVYSEILEVHKTKIREFQRTTQDPWLLKWTYE
;
A
#
# COMPACT_ATOMS: atom_id res chain seq x y z
N THR A 1 9.51 7.24 12.78
CA THR A 1 10.83 7.76 13.23
C THR A 1 10.79 9.26 13.50
N PRO A 2 10.27 10.18 12.62
CA PRO A 2 10.25 11.61 12.90
C PRO A 2 9.64 11.96 14.27
N THR A 3 8.52 11.39 14.62
CA THR A 3 7.83 11.61 15.91
C THR A 3 8.70 11.25 17.13
N ILE A 4 9.49 10.19 17.04
CA ILE A 4 10.38 9.77 18.13
C ILE A 4 11.54 10.74 18.28
N LEU A 5 12.10 11.19 17.16
CA LEU A 5 13.17 12.20 17.15
C LEU A 5 12.68 13.54 17.71
N ASP A 6 11.51 13.98 17.27
CA ASP A 6 10.86 15.21 17.74
C ASP A 6 10.57 15.14 19.25
N PHE A 7 9.99 14.03 19.72
CA PHE A 7 9.75 13.79 21.14
C PHE A 7 11.06 13.83 21.97
N ALA A 8 12.15 13.32 21.40
CA ALA A 8 13.46 13.31 22.05
C ALA A 8 14.23 14.65 21.91
N GLY A 9 13.69 15.64 21.18
CA GLY A 9 14.37 16.89 20.88
C GLY A 9 15.60 16.74 19.97
N LEU A 10 15.62 15.70 19.15
CA LEU A 10 16.72 15.41 18.23
C LEU A 10 16.38 15.87 16.81
N ALA A 11 17.39 16.40 16.11
CA ALA A 11 17.25 16.75 14.71
C ALA A 11 17.06 15.51 13.83
N GLU A 12 16.28 15.65 12.76
CA GLU A 12 16.16 14.58 11.76
C GLU A 12 17.49 14.41 11.02
N PRO A 13 17.94 13.16 10.81
CA PRO A 13 19.13 12.91 9.99
C PRO A 13 18.86 13.23 8.53
N SER A 14 19.80 13.88 7.86
CA SER A 14 19.86 13.94 6.41
C SER A 14 20.81 12.86 5.90
N TYR A 15 20.41 12.14 4.85
CA TYR A 15 21.26 11.12 4.23
C TYR A 15 21.17 11.19 2.71
N ASN A 16 22.29 10.89 2.06
CA ASN A 16 22.34 10.70 0.62
C ASN A 16 22.11 9.22 0.34
N MET A 17 20.94 8.89 -0.18
CA MET A 17 20.68 7.53 -0.66
C MET A 17 21.12 7.45 -2.13
N GLN A 18 22.33 6.95 -2.37
CA GLN A 18 22.71 6.51 -3.71
C GLN A 18 21.94 5.22 -4.01
N ILE A 19 20.82 5.35 -4.69
CA ILE A 19 20.16 4.18 -5.25
C ILE A 19 20.98 3.77 -6.48
N MET A 20 21.70 2.67 -6.38
CA MET A 20 22.42 2.04 -7.49
C MET A 20 21.44 1.40 -8.47
N LEU A 21 20.56 2.15 -9.07
CA LEU A 21 19.62 1.66 -10.06
C LEU A 21 19.64 2.56 -11.29
N THR A 22 20.53 2.23 -12.25
CA THR A 22 20.43 2.56 -13.68
C THR A 22 20.31 4.05 -14.10
N PRO A 23 20.27 4.39 -15.39
CA PRO A 23 20.37 5.76 -15.92
C PRO A 23 19.40 6.80 -15.35
N ILE A 24 18.34 6.36 -14.65
CA ILE A 24 17.39 7.25 -13.98
C ILE A 24 17.98 7.85 -12.69
N SER A 25 18.92 7.16 -12.04
CA SER A 25 19.55 7.63 -10.79
C SER A 25 20.54 8.78 -10.98
N GLN A 26 20.98 9.05 -12.21
CA GLN A 26 21.91 10.17 -12.49
C GLN A 26 21.25 11.55 -12.38
N GLN A 27 19.93 11.62 -12.22
CA GLN A 27 19.19 12.88 -12.04
C GLN A 27 18.81 13.16 -10.58
N MET A 28 19.23 12.34 -9.62
CA MET A 28 18.75 12.39 -8.24
C MET A 28 19.89 12.51 -7.24
N GLU A 29 20.63 13.61 -7.32
CA GLU A 29 21.60 14.06 -6.29
C GLU A 29 20.93 14.93 -5.21
N GLU A 30 19.72 14.63 -4.78
CA GLU A 30 19.10 15.38 -3.70
C GLU A 30 19.29 14.68 -2.37
N THR A 31 19.68 15.49 -1.36
CA THR A 31 19.72 15.05 0.04
C THR A 31 18.29 14.87 0.53
N HIS A 32 17.92 13.66 0.88
CA HIS A 32 16.58 13.35 1.37
C HIS A 32 16.56 13.26 2.88
N GLY A 33 15.52 13.86 3.46
CA GLY A 33 15.13 13.62 4.85
C GLY A 33 14.29 12.33 4.99
N LEU A 34 13.73 12.13 6.15
CA LEU A 34 12.76 11.05 6.37
C LEU A 34 11.47 11.32 5.59
N HIS A 35 10.89 10.30 4.94
CA HIS A 35 9.66 10.44 4.16
C HIS A 35 8.41 10.75 5.01
N GLY A 36 8.44 10.37 6.28
CA GLY A 36 7.38 10.68 7.22
C GLY A 36 7.58 12.04 7.89
N ARG A 37 6.57 12.48 8.63
CA ARG A 37 6.63 13.68 9.47
C ARG A 37 6.20 13.37 10.90
N SER A 38 6.60 14.20 11.86
CA SER A 38 6.15 14.07 13.24
C SER A 38 4.67 14.38 13.36
N PHE A 39 3.95 13.58 14.14
CA PHE A 39 2.56 13.82 14.50
C PHE A 39 2.37 14.28 15.96
N LEU A 40 3.44 14.66 16.65
CA LEU A 40 3.35 15.14 18.03
C LEU A 40 2.43 16.36 18.19
N SER A 41 2.52 17.30 17.26
CA SER A 41 1.72 18.53 17.29
C SER A 41 0.21 18.32 17.06
N VAL A 42 -0.20 17.13 16.67
CA VAL A 42 -1.61 16.80 16.34
C VAL A 42 -2.20 15.69 17.20
N LEU A 43 -1.47 15.21 18.21
CA LEU A 43 -1.90 14.12 19.07
C LEU A 43 -3.26 14.36 19.76
N ASP A 44 -3.53 15.59 20.14
CA ASP A 44 -4.76 15.98 20.83
C ASP A 44 -5.88 16.45 19.87
N GLN A 45 -5.66 16.32 18.54
CA GLN A 45 -6.59 16.76 17.52
C GLN A 45 -7.33 15.57 16.90
N THR A 46 -8.65 15.68 16.77
CA THR A 46 -9.46 14.59 16.20
C THR A 46 -9.39 14.55 14.68
N GLN A 47 -9.32 15.73 14.03
CA GLN A 47 -9.28 15.87 12.57
C GLN A 47 -8.31 17.01 12.18
N PRO A 48 -7.00 16.85 12.39
CA PRO A 48 -6.05 17.88 12.03
C PRO A 48 -5.96 18.06 10.51
N GLU A 49 -5.92 19.32 10.07
CA GLU A 49 -5.77 19.67 8.67
C GLU A 49 -4.46 19.09 8.10
N GLY A 50 -4.52 18.56 6.87
CA GLY A 50 -3.37 17.97 6.19
C GLY A 50 -2.96 16.59 6.72
N TRP A 51 -3.79 15.94 7.54
CA TRP A 51 -3.59 14.57 8.03
C TRP A 51 -4.73 13.63 7.59
N ASP A 52 -5.26 13.89 6.39
CA ASP A 52 -6.42 13.17 5.88
C ASP A 52 -6.05 11.89 5.16
N GLU A 53 -4.76 11.68 4.87
CA GLU A 53 -4.30 10.56 4.07
C GLU A 53 -3.07 9.89 4.68
N ILE A 54 -3.02 8.58 4.53
CA ILE A 54 -1.84 7.77 4.82
C ILE A 54 -1.50 6.91 3.61
N TYR A 55 -0.20 6.63 3.47
CA TYR A 55 0.33 5.79 2.42
C TYR A 55 1.03 4.59 3.02
N ALA A 56 0.88 3.45 2.37
CA ALA A 56 1.54 2.21 2.77
C ALA A 56 2.11 1.49 1.55
N SER A 57 3.20 0.79 1.76
CA SER A 57 3.83 -0.04 0.76
C SER A 57 4.15 -1.41 1.33
N HIS A 58 3.97 -2.42 0.51
CA HIS A 58 4.42 -3.78 0.74
C HIS A 58 5.19 -4.23 -0.50
N THR A 59 6.23 -5.01 -0.35
CA THR A 59 6.97 -5.55 -1.49
C THR A 59 7.10 -7.06 -1.38
N PHE A 60 7.53 -7.55 -0.22
CA PHE A 60 7.60 -8.97 0.08
C PHE A 60 7.54 -9.18 1.59
N HIS A 61 7.04 -10.32 1.98
CA HIS A 61 7.12 -10.84 3.33
C HIS A 61 7.94 -12.13 3.25
N GLU A 62 9.00 -12.25 4.02
CA GLU A 62 10.06 -13.24 3.80
C GLU A 62 10.70 -13.10 2.39
N ILE A 63 11.76 -13.84 2.09
CA ILE A 63 12.51 -13.67 0.83
C ILE A 63 11.70 -14.13 -0.39
N GLN A 64 10.87 -15.16 -0.24
CA GLN A 64 10.13 -15.81 -1.33
C GLN A 64 8.74 -15.23 -1.59
N MET A 65 8.25 -14.34 -0.73
CA MET A 65 6.87 -13.84 -0.84
C MET A 65 6.83 -12.45 -1.47
N TYR A 66 7.28 -12.39 -2.72
CA TYR A 66 7.21 -11.18 -3.53
C TYR A 66 5.77 -10.91 -3.97
N TYR A 67 5.20 -9.81 -3.50
CA TYR A 67 3.92 -9.29 -3.96
C TYR A 67 3.83 -7.79 -3.69
N PRO A 68 4.43 -6.95 -4.55
CA PRO A 68 4.43 -5.51 -4.34
C PRO A 68 3.01 -4.92 -4.43
N MET A 69 2.69 -4.12 -3.43
CA MET A 69 1.44 -3.35 -3.35
C MET A 69 1.74 -1.93 -2.92
N ARG A 70 0.90 -0.99 -3.34
CA ARG A 70 0.87 0.39 -2.85
C ARG A 70 -0.54 0.77 -2.46
N VAL A 71 -0.64 1.53 -1.40
CA VAL A 71 -1.93 1.91 -0.82
C VAL A 71 -1.95 3.39 -0.53
N VAL A 72 -3.04 4.04 -0.88
CA VAL A 72 -3.45 5.31 -0.31
C VAL A 72 -4.79 5.12 0.41
N ARG A 73 -4.84 5.55 1.65
CA ARG A 73 -6.06 5.53 2.46
C ARG A 73 -6.40 6.94 2.92
N GLY A 74 -7.50 7.46 2.42
CA GLY A 74 -8.15 8.65 2.94
C GLY A 74 -9.13 8.34 4.07
N ARG A 75 -9.97 9.32 4.43
CA ARG A 75 -11.01 9.13 5.45
C ARG A 75 -12.15 8.26 4.94
N LYS A 76 -12.54 8.43 3.68
CA LYS A 76 -13.66 7.72 3.07
C LYS A 76 -13.22 6.59 2.12
N TYR A 77 -12.23 6.86 1.27
CA TYR A 77 -11.80 5.89 0.26
C TYR A 77 -10.41 5.37 0.52
N LYS A 78 -10.22 4.09 0.20
CA LYS A 78 -8.93 3.43 0.18
C LYS A 78 -8.70 2.78 -1.18
N LEU A 79 -7.56 3.06 -1.81
CA LEU A 79 -7.12 2.38 -3.02
C LEU A 79 -5.91 1.51 -2.69
N ILE A 80 -5.95 0.26 -3.14
CA ILE A 80 -4.83 -0.67 -3.19
C ILE A 80 -4.49 -0.89 -4.66
N TRP A 81 -3.23 -0.71 -5.03
CA TRP A 81 -2.67 -1.14 -6.30
C TRP A 81 -1.83 -2.39 -6.08
N ASN A 82 -2.29 -3.51 -6.61
CA ASN A 82 -1.60 -4.80 -6.58
C ASN A 82 -0.71 -4.89 -7.82
N ILE A 83 0.55 -4.50 -7.70
CA ILE A 83 1.49 -4.43 -8.84
C ILE A 83 1.76 -5.81 -9.43
N ALA A 84 1.72 -6.85 -8.61
CA ALA A 84 1.92 -8.24 -9.03
C ALA A 84 0.62 -9.03 -9.15
N HIS A 85 -0.47 -8.38 -9.58
CA HIS A 85 -1.82 -8.98 -9.65
C HIS A 85 -1.93 -10.24 -10.52
N ASP A 86 -1.03 -10.42 -11.49
CA ASP A 86 -0.96 -11.64 -12.30
C ASP A 86 -0.44 -12.87 -11.54
N LEU A 87 0.16 -12.64 -10.36
CA LEU A 87 0.63 -13.70 -9.49
C LEU A 87 -0.39 -14.01 -8.39
N PRO A 88 -0.51 -15.27 -7.95
CA PRO A 88 -1.27 -15.57 -6.76
C PRO A 88 -0.64 -14.86 -5.54
N TYR A 89 -1.49 -14.30 -4.67
CA TYR A 89 -1.03 -13.68 -3.43
C TYR A 89 -0.39 -14.74 -2.51
N PRO A 90 0.88 -14.58 -2.15
CA PRO A 90 1.57 -15.58 -1.36
C PRO A 90 1.06 -15.55 0.09
N ALA A 91 0.60 -16.69 0.59
CA ALA A 91 0.30 -16.82 2.00
C ALA A 91 1.61 -16.88 2.81
N ALA A 92 1.66 -16.16 3.94
CA ALA A 92 2.76 -16.28 4.89
C ALA A 92 2.92 -17.74 5.36
N ALA A 93 4.15 -18.18 5.63
CA ALA A 93 4.42 -19.58 5.97
C ALA A 93 3.60 -20.07 7.17
N ASP A 94 3.46 -19.22 8.18
CA ASP A 94 2.65 -19.49 9.38
C ASP A 94 1.15 -19.59 9.07
N LEU A 95 0.63 -18.72 8.18
CA LEU A 95 -0.74 -18.83 7.69
C LEU A 95 -0.91 -20.10 6.86
N TRP A 96 0.01 -20.36 5.93
CA TRP A 96 -0.05 -21.54 5.07
C TRP A 96 -0.09 -22.83 5.85
N GLU A 97 0.75 -22.98 6.87
CA GLU A 97 0.82 -24.16 7.72
C GLU A 97 -0.32 -24.28 8.73
N SER A 98 -1.11 -23.20 8.92
CA SER A 98 -2.17 -23.22 9.93
C SER A 98 -3.26 -24.24 9.56
N PRO A 99 -3.72 -25.06 10.51
CA PRO A 99 -4.80 -26.03 10.27
C PRO A 99 -6.10 -25.36 9.81
N THR A 100 -6.35 -24.14 10.26
CA THR A 100 -7.55 -23.36 9.89
C THR A 100 -7.52 -23.01 8.42
N TRP A 101 -6.39 -22.43 7.95
CA TRP A 101 -6.21 -22.11 6.54
C TRP A 101 -6.28 -23.35 5.66
N GLN A 102 -5.53 -24.40 6.00
CA GLN A 102 -5.48 -25.65 5.23
C GLN A 102 -6.86 -26.31 5.11
N ARG A 103 -7.69 -26.23 6.15
CA ARG A 103 -9.05 -26.74 6.12
C ARG A 103 -9.91 -25.97 5.11
N ILE A 104 -9.83 -24.65 5.11
CA ILE A 104 -10.60 -23.78 4.20
C ILE A 104 -10.10 -23.97 2.76
N TYR A 105 -8.80 -23.89 2.54
CA TYR A 105 -8.15 -23.99 1.24
C TYR A 105 -8.49 -25.32 0.52
N ARG A 106 -8.51 -26.44 1.25
CA ARG A 106 -8.84 -27.76 0.68
C ARG A 106 -10.31 -27.93 0.27
N GLN A 107 -11.19 -27.04 0.70
CA GLN A 107 -12.59 -27.06 0.28
C GLN A 107 -12.80 -26.41 -1.10
N GLY A 108 -11.80 -25.74 -1.64
CA GLY A 108 -11.80 -25.16 -2.98
C GLY A 108 -11.95 -23.64 -3.00
N GLY A 109 -11.72 -23.08 -4.19
CA GLY A 109 -11.63 -21.64 -4.41
C GLY A 109 -12.89 -20.84 -4.03
N GLU A 110 -14.07 -21.43 -4.21
CA GLU A 110 -15.37 -20.82 -3.88
C GLU A 110 -15.68 -20.77 -2.37
N THR A 111 -14.83 -21.38 -1.55
CA THR A 111 -15.03 -21.39 -0.09
C THR A 111 -14.80 -20.01 0.50
N MET A 112 -15.72 -19.56 1.35
CA MET A 112 -15.60 -18.26 2.01
C MET A 112 -14.45 -18.23 3.01
N PHE A 113 -13.62 -17.20 2.91
CA PHE A 113 -12.57 -16.83 3.85
C PHE A 113 -12.80 -15.37 4.29
N GLY A 114 -13.54 -15.20 5.36
CA GLY A 114 -14.05 -13.89 5.76
C GLY A 114 -15.08 -13.35 4.75
N PRO A 115 -14.96 -12.10 4.30
CA PRO A 115 -15.88 -11.50 3.33
C PRO A 115 -15.59 -11.89 1.86
N ARG A 116 -14.54 -12.66 1.60
CA ARG A 116 -14.07 -13.05 0.26
C ARG A 116 -14.03 -14.56 0.12
N THR A 117 -14.03 -15.06 -1.09
CA THR A 117 -13.70 -16.46 -1.36
C THR A 117 -12.18 -16.69 -1.26
N VAL A 118 -11.78 -17.95 -1.17
CA VAL A 118 -10.34 -18.33 -1.21
C VAL A 118 -9.72 -17.86 -2.53
N ASP A 119 -10.45 -17.97 -3.63
CA ASP A 119 -9.97 -17.57 -4.96
C ASP A 119 -9.76 -16.06 -5.04
N GLU A 120 -10.72 -15.26 -4.59
CA GLU A 120 -10.57 -13.79 -4.51
C GLU A 120 -9.45 -13.35 -3.56
N TYR A 121 -9.18 -14.11 -2.51
CA TYR A 121 -8.06 -13.83 -1.62
C TYR A 121 -6.72 -14.10 -2.28
N MET A 122 -6.62 -15.18 -3.06
CA MET A 122 -5.39 -15.61 -3.73
C MET A 122 -5.12 -14.87 -5.05
N HIS A 123 -6.17 -14.51 -5.79
CA HIS A 123 -6.06 -13.85 -7.11
C HIS A 123 -6.69 -12.47 -7.05
N ARG A 124 -5.90 -11.51 -6.58
CA ARG A 124 -6.35 -10.12 -6.39
C ARG A 124 -6.34 -9.37 -7.71
N PRO A 125 -7.35 -8.53 -7.98
CA PRO A 125 -7.33 -7.67 -9.15
C PRO A 125 -6.24 -6.59 -9.03
N GLU A 126 -5.88 -5.97 -10.16
CA GLU A 126 -4.87 -4.89 -10.20
C GLU A 126 -5.20 -3.75 -9.23
N PHE A 127 -6.47 -3.30 -9.24
CA PHE A 127 -6.94 -2.24 -8.35
C PHE A 127 -8.06 -2.72 -7.44
N GLU A 128 -7.98 -2.33 -6.16
CA GLU A 128 -9.06 -2.52 -5.20
C GLU A 128 -9.38 -1.16 -4.58
N LEU A 129 -10.57 -0.63 -4.88
CA LEU A 129 -11.09 0.63 -4.34
C LEU A 129 -12.24 0.34 -3.38
N PHE A 130 -12.15 0.83 -2.16
CA PHE A 130 -13.16 0.60 -1.13
C PHE A 130 -13.67 1.92 -0.55
N ASP A 131 -14.98 2.01 -0.32
CA ASP A 131 -15.60 3.02 0.53
C ASP A 131 -15.58 2.54 1.98
N ILE A 132 -14.49 2.83 2.69
CA ILE A 132 -14.25 2.31 4.05
C ILE A 132 -15.16 2.94 5.11
N GLU A 133 -15.92 3.98 4.77
CA GLU A 133 -16.94 4.56 5.62
C GLU A 133 -18.21 3.71 5.62
N ASN A 134 -18.63 3.24 4.44
CA ASN A 134 -19.86 2.46 4.26
C ASN A 134 -19.61 0.96 4.19
N ASP A 135 -18.39 0.54 3.84
CA ASP A 135 -17.94 -0.86 3.78
C ASP A 135 -16.65 -1.05 4.60
N PRO A 136 -16.72 -1.05 5.94
CA PRO A 136 -15.55 -1.22 6.80
C PRO A 136 -14.89 -2.60 6.72
N LEU A 137 -15.56 -3.58 6.11
CA LEU A 137 -14.99 -4.93 5.86
C LEU A 137 -14.28 -5.02 4.52
N GLU A 138 -14.33 -3.96 3.70
CA GLU A 138 -13.68 -3.91 2.39
C GLU A 138 -14.09 -5.11 1.50
N SER A 139 -15.38 -5.40 1.49
CA SER A 139 -15.96 -6.56 0.81
C SER A 139 -16.43 -6.26 -0.61
N ASN A 140 -16.63 -4.98 -0.96
CA ASN A 140 -17.12 -4.55 -2.25
C ASN A 140 -16.08 -3.69 -2.98
N ASN A 141 -15.40 -4.28 -3.97
CA ASN A 141 -14.42 -3.57 -4.78
C ASN A 141 -15.11 -2.68 -5.83
N LEU A 142 -14.95 -1.36 -5.69
CA LEU A 142 -15.54 -0.33 -6.54
C LEU A 142 -14.64 0.07 -7.73
N ALA A 143 -13.43 -0.49 -7.86
CA ALA A 143 -12.45 -0.05 -8.85
C ALA A 143 -12.91 -0.21 -10.30
N TYR A 144 -13.84 -1.13 -10.56
CA TYR A 144 -14.33 -1.44 -11.90
C TYR A 144 -15.76 -0.95 -12.15
N ASP A 145 -16.36 -0.25 -11.19
CA ASP A 145 -17.65 0.42 -11.37
C ASP A 145 -17.42 1.81 -12.00
N PRO A 146 -17.99 2.09 -13.20
CA PRO A 146 -17.83 3.36 -13.89
C PRO A 146 -18.24 4.60 -13.06
N VAL A 147 -19.13 4.44 -12.09
CA VAL A 147 -19.56 5.51 -11.18
C VAL A 147 -18.41 6.05 -10.35
N TYR A 148 -17.42 5.21 -10.04
CA TYR A 148 -16.25 5.55 -9.22
C TYR A 148 -14.98 5.83 -10.02
N SER A 149 -15.07 5.89 -11.35
CA SER A 149 -13.89 6.07 -12.22
C SER A 149 -13.07 7.32 -11.90
N GLU A 150 -13.71 8.44 -11.63
CA GLU A 150 -13.03 9.69 -11.25
C GLU A 150 -12.30 9.54 -9.92
N ILE A 151 -12.93 8.91 -8.93
CA ILE A 151 -12.34 8.66 -7.61
C ILE A 151 -11.13 7.73 -7.74
N LEU A 152 -11.23 6.70 -8.57
CA LEU A 152 -10.13 5.78 -8.86
C LEU A 152 -8.93 6.54 -9.44
N GLU A 153 -9.13 7.36 -10.49
CA GLU A 153 -8.04 8.09 -11.13
C GLU A 153 -7.38 9.13 -10.20
N VAL A 154 -8.16 9.79 -9.37
CA VAL A 154 -7.62 10.68 -8.32
C VAL A 154 -6.70 9.90 -7.38
N HIS A 155 -7.11 8.73 -6.91
CA HIS A 155 -6.31 7.93 -5.98
C HIS A 155 -5.07 7.29 -6.65
N LYS A 156 -5.17 6.88 -7.92
CA LYS A 156 -4.01 6.45 -8.72
C LYS A 156 -2.98 7.59 -8.86
N THR A 157 -3.45 8.81 -9.10
CA THR A 157 -2.57 9.99 -9.16
C THR A 157 -1.86 10.23 -7.84
N LYS A 158 -2.55 10.12 -6.71
CA LYS A 158 -1.96 10.24 -5.37
C LYS A 158 -0.87 9.20 -5.11
N ILE A 159 -1.10 7.93 -5.48
CA ILE A 159 -0.07 6.88 -5.37
C ILE A 159 1.15 7.23 -6.21
N ARG A 160 0.97 7.65 -7.48
CA ARG A 160 2.08 8.04 -8.35
C ARG A 160 2.90 9.20 -7.78
N GLU A 161 2.22 10.20 -7.23
CA GLU A 161 2.89 11.36 -6.63
C GLU A 161 3.68 10.96 -5.38
N PHE A 162 3.09 10.15 -4.52
CA PHE A 162 3.79 9.58 -3.37
C PHE A 162 5.03 8.79 -3.79
N GLN A 163 4.92 7.95 -4.83
CA GLN A 163 6.04 7.19 -5.36
C GLN A 163 7.15 8.08 -5.92
N ARG A 164 6.81 9.19 -6.60
CA ARG A 164 7.81 10.17 -7.07
C ARG A 164 8.52 10.83 -5.90
N THR A 165 7.76 11.30 -4.92
CA THR A 165 8.30 11.99 -3.75
C THR A 165 9.20 11.09 -2.90
N THR A 166 8.86 9.80 -2.82
CA THR A 166 9.62 8.81 -2.05
C THR A 166 10.65 8.03 -2.87
N GLN A 167 10.81 8.36 -4.16
CA GLN A 167 11.70 7.65 -5.08
C GLN A 167 11.46 6.14 -5.11
N ASP A 168 10.21 5.75 -5.10
CA ASP A 168 9.80 4.36 -5.12
C ASP A 168 10.23 3.68 -6.44
N PRO A 169 11.05 2.62 -6.40
CA PRO A 169 11.53 1.94 -7.60
C PRO A 169 10.41 1.31 -8.44
N TRP A 170 9.24 1.02 -7.84
CA TRP A 170 8.07 0.50 -8.58
C TRP A 170 7.27 1.58 -9.33
N LEU A 171 7.68 2.85 -9.29
CA LEU A 171 7.08 3.91 -10.11
C LEU A 171 7.09 3.55 -11.60
N LEU A 172 8.12 2.84 -12.07
CA LEU A 172 8.25 2.41 -13.47
C LEU A 172 7.16 1.43 -13.90
N LYS A 173 6.54 0.71 -12.99
CA LYS A 173 5.49 -0.26 -13.28
C LYS A 173 4.18 0.35 -13.81
N TRP A 174 4.01 1.65 -13.70
CA TRP A 174 2.92 2.35 -14.38
C TRP A 174 3.08 2.42 -15.92
N THR A 175 4.27 2.16 -16.41
CA THR A 175 4.63 2.31 -17.83
C THR A 175 5.14 1.01 -18.45
N TYR A 176 5.77 0.17 -17.63
CA TYR A 176 6.43 -1.07 -18.08
C TYR A 176 5.88 -2.25 -17.30
N GLU A 177 5.16 -3.10 -17.97
CA GLU A 177 4.87 -4.47 -17.58
C GLU A 177 5.57 -5.47 -18.45
#